data_3483ccca10dd4d9bb958f6b64a8d2137
#
_entry.id   3483ccca10dd4d9bb958f6b64a8d2137
#
_cell.length_a   1.000
_cell.length_b   1.000
_cell.length_c   1.000
_cell.angle_alpha   90.00
_cell.angle_beta   90.00
_cell.angle_gamma   90.00
#
_symmetry.space_group_name_H-M   'P 1'
#
loop_
_entity.id
_entity.type
_entity.pdbx_description
1 polymer ?
#
loop_
_entity_poly.entity_id
_entity_poly.type
_entity_poly.pdbx_seq_one_letter_code
_entity_poly.pdbx_strand_id
1 'polypeptide(L)'
;PLRQSLLTLPNNRTMDTDLPIGLNAEDSAALSKELNALLCDLHVFYQNVRGFHWNVQGQNFFELHLKFEEFYTDLQVKIDEVAERILTLGGKPLHAMQDYVAGATIPAVKDVTDGVEAVRHCAAAYGVLLVRERGILALSDKANDEGTNALMSDYIREQEKTVWMLNAYLGK
;
A
#
# COMPACT_ATOMS: atom_id res chain seq x y z
N PRO A 1 -50.01 31.11 -19.66
CA PRO A 1 -49.02 30.25 -20.26
C PRO A 1 -47.68 30.50 -19.59
N LEU A 2 -47.33 29.60 -18.66
CA LEU A 2 -46.05 29.60 -17.94
C LEU A 2 -45.00 29.00 -18.87
N ARG A 3 -44.00 29.80 -19.27
CA ARG A 3 -42.80 29.32 -19.94
C ARG A 3 -41.94 28.60 -18.90
N GLN A 4 -41.81 27.29 -19.05
CA GLN A 4 -40.77 26.51 -18.36
C GLN A 4 -39.43 26.88 -19.00
N SER A 5 -38.61 27.57 -18.22
CA SER A 5 -37.19 27.76 -18.48
C SER A 5 -36.47 26.43 -18.24
N LEU A 6 -36.12 25.75 -19.31
CA LEU A 6 -35.18 24.63 -19.26
C LEU A 6 -33.79 25.18 -18.88
N LEU A 7 -33.37 24.88 -17.67
CA LEU A 7 -31.99 25.04 -17.25
C LEU A 7 -31.12 24.05 -18.08
N THR A 8 -30.47 24.61 -19.08
CA THR A 8 -29.39 23.90 -19.79
C THR A 8 -28.20 23.77 -18.84
N LEU A 9 -27.99 22.58 -18.34
CA LEU A 9 -26.74 22.21 -17.67
C LEU A 9 -25.57 22.40 -18.65
N PRO A 10 -24.46 23.05 -18.24
CA PRO A 10 -23.33 23.23 -19.14
C PRO A 10 -22.58 21.93 -19.35
N ASN A 11 -22.43 21.60 -20.60
CA ASN A 11 -21.35 20.86 -21.24
C ASN A 11 -21.08 19.43 -20.83
N ASN A 12 -21.63 18.62 -21.68
CA ASN A 12 -21.32 17.23 -22.00
C ASN A 12 -19.80 17.00 -22.15
N ARG A 13 -19.05 16.78 -21.07
CA ARG A 13 -17.99 15.83 -21.11
C ARG A 13 -18.69 14.47 -21.15
N THR A 14 -18.70 13.84 -22.31
CA THR A 14 -18.97 12.42 -22.41
C THR A 14 -18.06 11.75 -21.39
N MET A 15 -18.65 11.33 -20.27
CA MET A 15 -17.96 10.45 -19.34
C MET A 15 -17.82 9.12 -20.07
N ASP A 16 -16.73 8.95 -20.77
CA ASP A 16 -16.28 7.66 -21.31
C ASP A 16 -15.73 6.88 -20.10
N THR A 17 -16.65 6.58 -19.16
CA THR A 17 -16.35 5.84 -17.95
C THR A 17 -16.80 4.42 -18.19
N ASP A 18 -15.86 3.58 -18.62
CA ASP A 18 -16.09 2.13 -18.78
C ASP A 18 -16.35 1.42 -17.45
N LEU A 19 -16.14 2.12 -16.32
CA LEU A 19 -16.32 1.59 -14.98
C LEU A 19 -17.63 2.08 -14.34
N PRO A 20 -18.42 1.16 -13.73
CA PRO A 20 -19.70 1.51 -13.10
C PRO A 20 -19.57 2.43 -11.87
N ILE A 21 -18.35 2.68 -11.40
CA ILE A 21 -18.03 3.53 -10.24
C ILE A 21 -17.75 4.99 -10.62
N GLY A 22 -17.86 5.37 -11.91
CA GLY A 22 -17.74 6.75 -12.37
C GLY A 22 -16.31 7.27 -12.53
N LEU A 23 -15.30 6.40 -12.54
CA LEU A 23 -13.90 6.76 -12.77
C LEU A 23 -13.51 6.57 -14.24
N ASN A 24 -12.54 7.36 -14.70
CA ASN A 24 -11.97 7.23 -16.04
C ASN A 24 -11.14 5.93 -16.13
N ALA A 25 -11.32 5.17 -17.22
CA ALA A 25 -10.68 3.88 -17.42
C ALA A 25 -9.14 3.97 -17.54
N GLU A 26 -8.61 5.01 -18.20
CA GLU A 26 -7.16 5.20 -18.35
C GLU A 26 -6.49 5.53 -17.00
N ASP A 27 -7.08 6.44 -16.23
CA ASP A 27 -6.61 6.78 -14.89
C ASP A 27 -6.67 5.58 -13.95
N SER A 28 -7.76 4.80 -14.02
CA SER A 28 -7.93 3.57 -13.23
C SER A 28 -6.90 2.49 -13.59
N ALA A 29 -6.54 2.37 -14.86
CA ALA A 29 -5.48 1.46 -15.29
C ALA A 29 -4.10 1.90 -14.78
N ALA A 30 -3.81 3.21 -14.80
CA ALA A 30 -2.58 3.76 -14.24
C ALA A 30 -2.47 3.54 -12.72
N LEU A 31 -3.56 3.78 -11.98
CA LEU A 31 -3.65 3.49 -10.55
C LEU A 31 -3.47 2.00 -10.25
N SER A 32 -4.14 1.12 -11.00
CA SER A 32 -4.02 -0.33 -10.83
C SER A 32 -2.60 -0.83 -11.04
N LYS A 33 -1.83 -0.22 -11.94
CA LYS A 33 -0.41 -0.53 -12.15
C LYS A 33 0.43 -0.19 -10.93
N GLU A 34 0.28 1.00 -10.37
CA GLU A 34 1.03 1.43 -9.19
C GLU A 34 0.61 0.68 -7.92
N LEU A 35 -0.67 0.35 -7.77
CA LEU A 35 -1.17 -0.51 -6.70
C LEU A 35 -0.62 -1.94 -6.80
N ASN A 36 -0.45 -2.50 -8.00
CA ASN A 36 0.22 -3.79 -8.18
C ASN A 36 1.71 -3.73 -7.77
N ALA A 37 2.40 -2.64 -8.02
CA ALA A 37 3.76 -2.45 -7.54
C ALA A 37 3.82 -2.33 -6.00
N LEU A 38 2.84 -1.65 -5.37
CA LEU A 38 2.68 -1.64 -3.92
C LEU A 38 2.39 -3.04 -3.37
N LEU A 39 1.52 -3.80 -4.03
CA LEU A 39 1.19 -5.18 -3.67
C LEU A 39 2.42 -6.08 -3.66
N CYS A 40 3.34 -5.92 -4.64
CA CYS A 40 4.61 -6.65 -4.65
C CYS A 40 5.47 -6.31 -3.44
N ASP A 41 5.64 -5.03 -3.12
CA ASP A 41 6.42 -4.59 -1.96
C ASP A 41 5.81 -5.09 -0.64
N LEU A 42 4.50 -5.03 -0.49
CA LEU A 42 3.78 -5.54 0.68
C LEU A 42 4.00 -7.05 0.89
N HIS A 43 3.93 -7.86 -0.19
CA HIS A 43 4.15 -9.30 -0.09
C HIS A 43 5.58 -9.66 0.30
N VAL A 44 6.59 -9.01 -0.29
CA VAL A 44 7.98 -9.26 0.07
C VAL A 44 8.25 -8.80 1.51
N PHE A 45 7.76 -7.64 1.91
CA PHE A 45 7.90 -7.15 3.27
C PHE A 45 7.18 -8.05 4.29
N TYR A 46 5.95 -8.47 4.01
CA TYR A 46 5.22 -9.44 4.82
C TYR A 46 6.04 -10.70 5.09
N GLN A 47 6.65 -11.28 4.04
CA GLN A 47 7.46 -12.48 4.21
C GLN A 47 8.76 -12.23 4.98
N ASN A 48 9.40 -11.07 4.78
CA ASN A 48 10.56 -10.68 5.56
C ASN A 48 10.23 -10.59 7.06
N VAL A 49 9.13 -9.91 7.40
CA VAL A 49 8.68 -9.74 8.80
C VAL A 49 8.33 -11.08 9.44
N ARG A 50 7.69 -11.99 8.71
CA ARG A 50 7.47 -13.36 9.19
C ARG A 50 8.79 -14.09 9.46
N GLY A 51 9.77 -13.92 8.59
CA GLY A 51 11.12 -14.43 8.78
C GLY A 51 11.75 -13.88 10.06
N PHE A 52 11.61 -12.58 10.32
CA PHE A 52 12.10 -11.95 11.56
C PHE A 52 11.37 -12.47 12.80
N HIS A 53 10.04 -12.58 12.76
CA HIS A 53 9.23 -13.15 13.84
C HIS A 53 9.69 -14.55 14.23
N TRP A 54 9.98 -15.42 13.25
CA TRP A 54 10.40 -16.80 13.53
C TRP A 54 11.84 -16.93 14.02
N ASN A 55 12.74 -16.05 13.54
CA ASN A 55 14.18 -16.26 13.68
C ASN A 55 14.87 -15.27 14.62
N VAL A 56 14.20 -14.23 15.11
CA VAL A 56 14.80 -13.27 16.05
C VAL A 56 15.28 -13.97 17.32
N GLN A 57 16.43 -13.54 17.83
CA GLN A 57 17.07 -14.09 19.02
C GLN A 57 17.63 -12.95 19.88
N GLY A 58 17.91 -13.23 21.14
CA GLY A 58 18.61 -12.31 22.04
C GLY A 58 17.71 -11.64 23.09
N GLN A 59 18.17 -10.52 23.64
CA GLN A 59 17.60 -9.91 24.84
C GLN A 59 16.16 -9.44 24.68
N ASN A 60 15.78 -8.92 23.52
CA ASN A 60 14.45 -8.39 23.25
C ASN A 60 13.57 -9.38 22.49
N PHE A 61 13.82 -10.69 22.65
CA PHE A 61 13.12 -11.72 21.90
C PHE A 61 11.58 -11.60 22.04
N PHE A 62 11.08 -11.54 23.26
CA PHE A 62 9.63 -11.56 23.50
C PHE A 62 8.93 -10.34 22.93
N GLU A 63 9.50 -9.17 23.11
CA GLU A 63 8.94 -7.91 22.62
C GLU A 63 9.00 -7.84 21.10
N LEU A 64 10.12 -8.22 20.49
CA LEU A 64 10.29 -8.17 19.03
C LEU A 64 9.49 -9.25 18.32
N HIS A 65 9.43 -10.47 18.88
CA HIS A 65 8.62 -11.56 18.36
C HIS A 65 7.14 -11.14 18.26
N LEU A 66 6.58 -10.57 19.32
CA LEU A 66 5.21 -10.03 19.33
C LEU A 66 5.06 -8.84 18.37
N LYS A 67 6.03 -7.94 18.34
CA LYS A 67 5.96 -6.75 17.46
C LYS A 67 6.00 -7.13 15.99
N PHE A 68 6.81 -8.11 15.60
CA PHE A 68 6.81 -8.61 14.23
C PHE A 68 5.50 -9.34 13.88
N GLU A 69 4.85 -10.00 14.85
CA GLU A 69 3.51 -10.56 14.66
C GLU A 69 2.46 -9.49 14.36
N GLU A 70 2.46 -8.40 15.12
CA GLU A 70 1.59 -7.25 14.86
C GLU A 70 1.83 -6.71 13.43
N PHE A 71 3.10 -6.55 13.02
CA PHE A 71 3.43 -6.00 11.71
C PHE A 71 3.00 -6.92 10.57
N TYR A 72 3.26 -8.24 10.63
CA TYR A 72 2.83 -9.10 9.52
C TYR A 72 1.31 -9.27 9.48
N THR A 73 0.63 -9.21 10.60
CA THR A 73 -0.83 -9.25 10.66
C THR A 73 -1.44 -8.02 10.00
N ASP A 74 -0.91 -6.84 10.28
CA ASP A 74 -1.31 -5.59 9.63
C ASP A 74 -1.01 -5.60 8.12
N LEU A 75 0.19 -6.05 7.73
CA LEU A 75 0.56 -6.17 6.32
C LEU A 75 -0.35 -7.14 5.55
N GLN A 76 -0.82 -8.22 6.19
CA GLN A 76 -1.77 -9.15 5.59
C GLN A 76 -3.10 -8.48 5.26
N VAL A 77 -3.61 -7.62 6.15
CA VAL A 77 -4.82 -6.85 5.90
C VAL A 77 -4.60 -5.90 4.72
N LYS A 78 -3.50 -5.15 4.72
CA LYS A 78 -3.16 -4.20 3.64
C LYS A 78 -2.98 -4.87 2.28
N ILE A 79 -2.42 -6.09 2.24
CA ILE A 79 -2.31 -6.91 1.01
C ILE A 79 -3.70 -7.17 0.42
N ASP A 80 -4.67 -7.56 1.24
CA ASP A 80 -6.03 -7.86 0.81
C ASP A 80 -6.75 -6.60 0.33
N GLU A 81 -6.71 -5.53 1.12
CA GLU A 81 -7.29 -4.22 0.79
C GLU A 81 -6.76 -3.65 -0.54
N VAL A 82 -5.44 -3.75 -0.78
CA VAL A 82 -4.83 -3.28 -2.04
C VAL A 82 -5.25 -4.16 -3.22
N ALA A 83 -5.29 -5.48 -3.05
CA ALA A 83 -5.75 -6.40 -4.10
C ALA A 83 -7.22 -6.16 -4.45
N GLU A 84 -8.09 -5.98 -3.47
CA GLU A 84 -9.51 -5.65 -3.69
C GLU A 84 -9.69 -4.25 -4.30
N ARG A 85 -8.83 -3.29 -3.94
CA ARG A 85 -8.86 -1.96 -4.58
C ARG A 85 -8.51 -2.04 -6.06
N ILE A 86 -7.52 -2.85 -6.45
CA ILE A 86 -7.19 -3.11 -7.86
C ILE A 86 -8.40 -3.68 -8.61
N LEU A 87 -9.10 -4.65 -8.01
CA LEU A 87 -10.33 -5.23 -8.60
C LEU A 87 -11.43 -4.19 -8.75
N THR A 88 -11.63 -3.35 -7.74
CA THR A 88 -12.63 -2.26 -7.76
C THR A 88 -12.35 -1.28 -8.89
N LEU A 89 -11.08 -1.02 -9.23
CA LEU A 89 -10.66 -0.17 -10.34
C LEU A 89 -10.73 -0.89 -11.71
N GLY A 90 -11.25 -2.12 -11.76
CA GLY A 90 -11.33 -2.93 -12.98
C GLY A 90 -10.01 -3.57 -13.41
N GLY A 91 -8.97 -3.47 -12.57
CA GLY A 91 -7.67 -4.08 -12.80
C GLY A 91 -7.62 -5.55 -12.37
N LYS A 92 -6.46 -6.17 -12.55
CA LYS A 92 -6.19 -7.54 -12.11
C LYS A 92 -5.00 -7.51 -11.14
N PRO A 93 -5.18 -7.95 -9.88
CA PRO A 93 -4.07 -8.05 -8.94
C PRO A 93 -3.12 -9.18 -9.35
N LEU A 94 -1.82 -8.94 -9.23
CA LEU A 94 -0.80 -9.97 -9.33
C LEU A 94 -1.03 -11.00 -8.21
N HIS A 95 -0.79 -12.29 -8.51
CA HIS A 95 -1.10 -13.37 -7.57
C HIS A 95 -0.12 -14.55 -7.61
N ALA A 96 1.05 -14.37 -8.22
CA ALA A 96 2.10 -15.38 -8.26
C ALA A 96 3.34 -14.88 -7.50
N MET A 97 3.97 -15.75 -6.70
CA MET A 97 5.14 -15.40 -5.88
C MET A 97 6.31 -14.84 -6.71
N GLN A 98 6.53 -15.39 -7.92
CA GLN A 98 7.56 -14.89 -8.82
C GLN A 98 7.31 -13.45 -9.26
N ASP A 99 6.06 -13.07 -9.48
CA ASP A 99 5.70 -11.71 -9.88
C ASP A 99 5.96 -10.72 -8.73
N TYR A 100 5.65 -11.12 -7.49
CA TYR A 100 5.91 -10.31 -6.31
C TYR A 100 7.40 -10.06 -6.13
N VAL A 101 8.22 -11.10 -6.21
CA VAL A 101 9.69 -10.98 -6.07
C VAL A 101 10.28 -10.15 -7.21
N ALA A 102 9.78 -10.31 -8.43
CA ALA A 102 10.27 -9.57 -9.60
C ALA A 102 9.86 -8.10 -9.60
N GLY A 103 8.66 -7.78 -9.09
CA GLY A 103 8.08 -6.44 -9.08
C GLY A 103 8.38 -5.60 -7.85
N ALA A 104 8.89 -6.20 -6.78
CA ALA A 104 9.17 -5.51 -5.53
C ALA A 104 10.44 -4.65 -5.59
N THR A 105 10.39 -3.48 -4.96
CA THR A 105 11.55 -2.64 -4.65
C THR A 105 12.19 -3.06 -3.33
N ILE A 106 11.38 -3.55 -2.38
CA ILE A 106 11.86 -4.08 -1.11
C ILE A 106 12.55 -5.42 -1.37
N PRO A 107 13.83 -5.57 -0.98
CA PRO A 107 14.56 -6.82 -1.18
C PRO A 107 14.06 -7.93 -0.23
N ALA A 108 14.03 -9.16 -0.71
CA ALA A 108 13.89 -10.33 0.15
C ALA A 108 15.17 -10.51 0.97
N VAL A 109 15.03 -10.67 2.29
CA VAL A 109 16.16 -10.88 3.22
C VAL A 109 16.13 -12.28 3.82
N LYS A 110 17.32 -12.79 4.15
CA LYS A 110 17.51 -14.15 4.71
C LYS A 110 18.41 -14.09 5.93
N ASP A 111 18.22 -15.07 6.81
CA ASP A 111 19.13 -15.39 7.91
C ASP A 111 19.37 -14.23 8.90
N VAL A 112 18.40 -13.33 9.04
CA VAL A 112 18.43 -12.24 10.01
C VAL A 112 17.92 -12.76 11.35
N THR A 113 18.80 -12.78 12.36
CA THR A 113 18.49 -13.22 13.73
C THR A 113 18.69 -12.10 14.76
N ASP A 114 19.47 -11.08 14.43
CA ASP A 114 19.68 -9.91 15.29
C ASP A 114 18.45 -8.99 15.28
N GLY A 115 17.93 -8.69 16.46
CA GLY A 115 16.72 -7.88 16.61
C GLY A 115 16.88 -6.45 16.13
N VAL A 116 18.03 -5.82 16.33
CA VAL A 116 18.30 -4.45 15.88
C VAL A 116 18.42 -4.38 14.37
N GLU A 117 19.04 -5.39 13.76
CA GLU A 117 19.13 -5.53 12.31
C GLU A 117 17.73 -5.72 11.70
N ALA A 118 16.91 -6.61 12.27
CA ALA A 118 15.52 -6.81 11.83
C ALA A 118 14.69 -5.51 11.90
N VAL A 119 14.81 -4.73 12.98
CA VAL A 119 14.15 -3.43 13.13
C VAL A 119 14.65 -2.42 12.07
N ARG A 120 15.94 -2.41 11.74
CA ARG A 120 16.48 -1.56 10.65
C ARG A 120 15.88 -1.94 9.29
N HIS A 121 15.74 -3.22 9.00
CA HIS A 121 15.06 -3.70 7.78
C HIS A 121 13.59 -3.25 7.74
N CYS A 122 12.87 -3.36 8.84
CA CYS A 122 11.49 -2.88 8.93
C CYS A 122 11.40 -1.37 8.68
N ALA A 123 12.24 -0.56 9.33
CA ALA A 123 12.23 0.89 9.13
C ALA A 123 12.55 1.29 7.67
N ALA A 124 13.49 0.61 7.03
CA ALA A 124 13.81 0.83 5.62
C ALA A 124 12.65 0.44 4.69
N ALA A 125 12.01 -0.71 4.93
CA ALA A 125 10.88 -1.19 4.15
C ALA A 125 9.68 -0.24 4.26
N TYR A 126 9.31 0.21 5.46
CA TYR A 126 8.27 1.24 5.63
C TYR A 126 8.61 2.53 4.90
N GLY A 127 9.89 2.93 4.87
CA GLY A 127 10.34 4.09 4.07
C GLY A 127 10.05 3.93 2.58
N VAL A 128 10.26 2.73 2.02
CA VAL A 128 9.93 2.42 0.61
C VAL A 128 8.42 2.48 0.38
N LEU A 129 7.61 1.87 1.27
CA LEU A 129 6.15 1.90 1.19
C LEU A 129 5.63 3.34 1.20
N LEU A 130 6.06 4.16 2.15
CA LEU A 130 5.65 5.56 2.29
C LEU A 130 5.91 6.39 1.02
N VAL A 131 7.07 6.19 0.37
CA VAL A 131 7.40 6.89 -0.89
C VAL A 131 6.43 6.46 -2.00
N ARG A 132 6.16 5.16 -2.14
CA ARG A 132 5.23 4.63 -3.14
C ARG A 132 3.79 5.08 -2.89
N GLU A 133 3.32 4.98 -1.65
CA GLU A 133 1.98 5.39 -1.24
C GLU A 133 1.71 6.87 -1.51
N ARG A 134 2.70 7.75 -1.28
CA ARG A 134 2.60 9.18 -1.67
C ARG A 134 2.49 9.39 -3.17
N GLY A 135 3.18 8.56 -3.96
CA GLY A 135 3.05 8.56 -5.41
C GLY A 135 1.64 8.17 -5.86
N ILE A 136 1.08 7.11 -5.26
CA ILE A 136 -0.29 6.65 -5.53
C ILE A 136 -1.31 7.68 -5.07
N LEU A 137 -1.11 8.30 -3.88
CA LEU A 137 -1.95 9.39 -3.38
C LEU A 137 -2.03 10.54 -4.38
N ALA A 138 -0.88 11.01 -4.89
CA ALA A 138 -0.85 12.10 -5.85
C ALA A 138 -1.49 11.73 -7.21
N LEU A 139 -1.42 10.46 -7.60
CA LEU A 139 -2.06 9.96 -8.80
C LEU A 139 -3.57 9.84 -8.63
N SER A 140 -4.05 9.36 -7.47
CA SER A 140 -5.48 9.26 -7.15
C SER A 140 -6.17 10.62 -7.07
N ASP A 141 -5.47 11.64 -6.56
CA ASP A 141 -5.97 13.03 -6.53
C ASP A 141 -6.24 13.54 -7.96
N LYS A 142 -5.31 13.31 -8.89
CA LYS A 142 -5.49 13.69 -10.31
C LYS A 142 -6.63 12.94 -10.99
N ALA A 143 -6.86 11.70 -10.59
CA ALA A 143 -7.93 10.84 -11.10
C ALA A 143 -9.30 11.14 -10.47
N ASN A 144 -9.39 11.99 -9.46
CA ASN A 144 -10.55 12.20 -8.59
C ASN A 144 -11.01 10.87 -7.93
N ASP A 145 -10.07 10.01 -7.61
CA ASP A 145 -10.32 8.73 -6.94
C ASP A 145 -10.12 8.86 -5.42
N GLU A 146 -11.15 9.36 -4.76
CA GLU A 146 -11.18 9.54 -3.31
C GLU A 146 -11.03 8.23 -2.54
N GLY A 147 -11.46 7.10 -3.12
CA GLY A 147 -11.35 5.80 -2.48
C GLY A 147 -9.89 5.34 -2.35
N THR A 148 -9.09 5.46 -3.40
CA THR A 148 -7.65 5.19 -3.34
C THR A 148 -6.92 6.26 -2.52
N ASN A 149 -7.33 7.54 -2.64
CA ASN A 149 -6.76 8.65 -1.88
C ASN A 149 -6.90 8.43 -0.37
N ALA A 150 -8.10 8.11 0.10
CA ALA A 150 -8.38 7.83 1.51
C ALA A 150 -7.58 6.62 2.03
N LEU A 151 -7.53 5.53 1.27
CA LEU A 151 -6.77 4.33 1.62
C LEU A 151 -5.29 4.64 1.81
N MET A 152 -4.67 5.36 0.87
CA MET A 152 -3.26 5.75 0.97
C MET A 152 -3.02 6.74 2.12
N SER A 153 -3.94 7.67 2.37
CA SER A 153 -3.86 8.61 3.49
C SER A 153 -3.83 7.91 4.84
N ASP A 154 -4.65 6.87 5.00
CA ASP A 154 -4.69 6.07 6.23
C ASP A 154 -3.39 5.28 6.43
N TYR A 155 -2.88 4.63 5.38
CA TYR A 155 -1.62 3.90 5.43
C TYR A 155 -0.44 4.82 5.78
N ILE A 156 -0.32 5.95 5.09
CA ILE A 156 0.73 6.94 5.33
C ILE A 156 0.74 7.39 6.79
N ARG A 157 -0.42 7.80 7.32
CA ARG A 157 -0.54 8.30 8.70
C ARG A 157 -0.10 7.24 9.72
N GLU A 158 -0.51 6.00 9.53
CA GLU A 158 -0.19 4.90 10.43
C GLU A 158 1.28 4.50 10.35
N GLN A 159 1.81 4.37 9.14
CA GLN A 159 3.19 3.95 8.90
C GLN A 159 4.21 5.02 9.32
N GLU A 160 3.91 6.32 9.18
CA GLU A 160 4.73 7.41 9.71
C GLU A 160 4.93 7.28 11.22
N LYS A 161 3.86 6.97 11.95
CA LYS A 161 3.93 6.72 13.38
C LYS A 161 4.78 5.48 13.68
N THR A 162 4.64 4.43 12.90
CA THR A 162 5.44 3.20 13.04
C THR A 162 6.92 3.49 12.82
N VAL A 163 7.27 4.23 11.77
CA VAL A 163 8.66 4.63 11.47
C VAL A 163 9.24 5.48 12.61
N TRP A 164 8.46 6.42 13.16
CA TRP A 164 8.89 7.17 14.34
C TRP A 164 9.24 6.24 15.51
N MET A 165 8.38 5.26 15.83
CA MET A 165 8.63 4.31 16.93
C MET A 165 9.87 3.43 16.67
N LEU A 166 10.05 2.95 15.42
CA LEU A 166 11.22 2.16 15.04
C LEU A 166 12.52 2.98 15.14
N ASN A 167 12.50 4.24 14.73
CA ASN A 167 13.64 5.13 14.86
C ASN A 167 13.97 5.44 16.33
N ALA A 168 12.98 5.63 17.18
CA ALA A 168 13.17 5.78 18.63
C ALA A 168 13.81 4.53 19.26
N TYR A 169 13.38 3.33 18.86
CA TYR A 169 14.02 2.08 19.29
C TYR A 169 15.49 1.99 18.82
N LEU A 170 15.80 2.49 17.64
CA LEU A 170 17.16 2.52 17.07
C LEU A 170 18.05 3.67 17.64
N GLY A 171 17.52 4.50 18.53
CA GLY A 171 18.26 5.64 19.09
C GLY A 171 18.48 6.81 18.13
N LYS A 172 17.54 7.02 17.20
CA LYS A 172 17.59 8.09 16.19
C LYS A 172 16.54 9.16 16.46
#